data_31969889f86a72d705cb4772b6b59a69
#
_entry.id   31969889f86a72d705cb4772b6b59a69
#
_cell.length_a   1.000
_cell.length_b   1.000
_cell.length_c   1.000
_cell.angle_alpha   90.00
_cell.angle_beta   90.00
_cell.angle_gamma   90.00
#
_symmetry.space_group_name_H-M   'P 1'
#
loop_
_entity.id
_entity.type
_entity.pdbx_description
1 polymer ?
#
loop_
_entity_poly.entity_id
_entity_poly.type
_entity_poly.pdbx_seq_one_letter_code
_entity_poly.pdbx_strand_id
1 'polypeptide(L)'
;MHDPEAQNSRRTEIKGAATAGFGLAVGGAPADGYLAEAAVPPEGLVISNDQWFAERAWSVSANKVLGATTTVTSLAKRIYRPTSAAEIVEIVKSLPAATPIACVCGGHESSNAAMVASGEAVILDLIRFKSIEFHKPGGESLVTVGSGVVFRELVEAVKERGGALPVGTGPGVGVAGYVTNGGLSSYFSRRLGLLGQRVVRMTVVTAAGEIRVLTAKDELFTAMLGAGSSLAIVVDLTLRLADASVVKFAEQRVFGFETREQAVRCSHEAMRFMREHVLPNESVSLEVVVTGTKAIVVTTVFYDTFAGDSAAFVRPLEELAASMKLPTLAQGHWGSWYEAATALWPVIAQQTGTPLAVLYHCVGTEGAPTDEVLDFVSKTVVGEAPLDEAQLSIVEIRSLGGAAQGGARIPTGNCHHAFFVDLITLYDAQAKSAAERQAIVDATNRIVDKARAIKGLGVDFSGTHSQPDDVGRTAVAADIFGSADMASMVARTKKQVDPDNRFRFHPFAKFIG
;
A
#
# COMPACT_ATOMS: atom_id res chain seq x y z
N MET A 1 18.21 -38.06 3.55
CA MET A 1 19.10 -37.44 2.56
C MET A 1 18.24 -36.49 1.73
N HIS A 2 18.38 -35.18 1.94
CA HIS A 2 17.66 -34.18 1.14
C HIS A 2 18.42 -33.96 -0.16
N ASP A 3 17.75 -34.07 -1.26
CA ASP A 3 18.30 -33.88 -2.59
C ASP A 3 18.34 -32.36 -2.93
N PRO A 4 19.53 -31.76 -3.08
CA PRO A 4 19.68 -30.35 -3.41
C PRO A 4 19.18 -29.97 -4.82
N GLU A 5 19.07 -30.92 -5.75
CA GLU A 5 18.59 -30.67 -7.12
C GLU A 5 17.09 -30.42 -7.16
N ALA A 6 16.30 -31.02 -6.27
CA ALA A 6 14.87 -30.80 -6.18
C ALA A 6 14.49 -29.38 -5.73
N GLN A 7 15.33 -28.75 -4.89
CA GLN A 7 15.12 -27.35 -4.47
C GLN A 7 15.48 -26.35 -5.57
N ASN A 8 16.47 -26.67 -6.40
CA ASN A 8 16.87 -25.79 -7.51
C ASN A 8 15.88 -25.85 -8.69
N SER A 9 15.30 -27.01 -8.96
CA SER A 9 14.22 -27.16 -9.97
C SER A 9 13.00 -26.31 -9.61
N ARG A 10 12.55 -26.35 -8.34
CA ARG A 10 11.43 -25.53 -7.86
C ARG A 10 11.70 -24.01 -7.89
N ARG A 11 12.95 -23.58 -7.63
CA ARG A 11 13.34 -22.16 -7.77
C ARG A 11 13.31 -21.67 -9.22
N THR A 12 13.61 -22.53 -10.18
CA THR A 12 13.58 -22.18 -11.61
C THR A 12 12.13 -22.09 -12.11
N GLU A 13 11.23 -22.96 -11.63
CA GLU A 13 9.79 -22.89 -11.94
C GLU A 13 9.14 -21.63 -11.37
N ILE A 14 9.52 -21.17 -10.16
CA ILE A 14 9.00 -19.92 -9.56
C ILE A 14 9.42 -18.70 -10.38
N LYS A 15 10.64 -18.67 -10.95
CA LYS A 15 11.07 -17.56 -11.81
C LYS A 15 10.30 -17.50 -13.15
N GLY A 16 9.96 -18.64 -13.71
CA GLY A 16 9.13 -18.72 -14.91
C GLY A 16 7.66 -18.37 -14.66
N ALA A 17 7.16 -18.68 -13.49
CA ALA A 17 5.76 -18.57 -13.12
C ALA A 17 5.35 -17.13 -12.72
N ALA A 18 6.22 -16.40 -12.01
CA ALA A 18 6.01 -14.97 -11.74
C ALA A 18 5.89 -14.16 -13.04
N THR A 19 6.61 -14.59 -14.09
CA THR A 19 6.55 -13.98 -15.42
C THR A 19 5.27 -14.33 -16.20
N ALA A 20 4.70 -15.49 -16.00
CA ALA A 20 3.51 -15.93 -16.75
C ALA A 20 2.20 -15.36 -16.20
N GLY A 21 2.10 -15.11 -14.90
CA GLY A 21 0.90 -14.54 -14.24
C GLY A 21 0.70 -13.05 -14.47
N PHE A 22 1.77 -12.31 -14.76
CA PHE A 22 1.77 -10.87 -15.01
C PHE A 22 2.51 -10.51 -16.32
N GLY A 23 2.77 -11.50 -17.17
CA GLY A 23 3.55 -11.34 -18.38
C GLY A 23 2.87 -10.51 -19.45
N LEU A 24 2.98 -9.20 -19.35
CA LEU A 24 2.95 -8.30 -20.48
C LEU A 24 4.41 -8.06 -20.89
N ALA A 25 4.78 -8.54 -22.08
CA ALA A 25 5.99 -8.11 -22.75
C ALA A 25 5.84 -6.62 -23.12
N VAL A 26 6.14 -5.75 -22.19
CA VAL A 26 6.47 -4.36 -22.48
C VAL A 26 7.98 -4.31 -22.55
N GLY A 27 8.53 -3.85 -23.66
CA GLY A 27 9.96 -3.79 -23.95
C GLY A 27 10.75 -3.28 -22.75
N GLY A 28 11.45 -4.20 -22.07
CA GLY A 28 12.02 -3.95 -20.77
C GLY A 28 13.28 -3.12 -20.85
N ALA A 29 13.34 -2.09 -20.06
CA ALA A 29 14.61 -1.66 -19.49
C ALA A 29 15.09 -2.76 -18.54
N PRO A 30 16.39 -3.09 -18.49
CA PRO A 30 16.90 -4.17 -17.67
C PRO A 30 16.59 -3.94 -16.19
N ALA A 31 16.33 -5.03 -15.46
CA ALA A 31 16.03 -5.02 -14.01
C ALA A 31 17.11 -4.30 -13.16
N ASP A 32 18.30 -4.13 -13.71
CA ASP A 32 19.41 -3.39 -13.11
C ASP A 32 19.13 -1.89 -12.89
N GLY A 33 18.20 -1.29 -13.64
CA GLY A 33 17.81 0.11 -13.46
C GLY A 33 17.07 0.39 -12.15
N TYR A 34 16.53 -0.64 -11.49
CA TYR A 34 15.88 -0.52 -10.19
C TYR A 34 16.86 -0.54 -9.01
N LEU A 35 18.06 -1.00 -9.24
CA LEU A 35 19.11 -1.17 -8.24
C LEU A 35 20.13 -0.03 -8.25
N ALA A 36 20.09 0.87 -9.24
CA ALA A 36 20.90 2.06 -9.19
C ALA A 36 20.40 2.91 -8.01
N GLU A 37 21.18 2.98 -6.94
CA GLU A 37 21.10 4.10 -6.01
C GLU A 37 21.12 5.36 -6.87
N ALA A 38 20.01 6.10 -6.88
CA ALA A 38 20.05 7.43 -7.43
C ALA A 38 21.11 8.17 -6.62
N ALA A 39 22.27 8.41 -7.23
CA ALA A 39 23.36 9.10 -6.58
C ALA A 39 22.82 10.45 -6.11
N VAL A 40 22.65 10.59 -4.80
CA VAL A 40 22.18 11.84 -4.20
C VAL A 40 23.33 12.82 -4.35
N PRO A 41 23.14 13.96 -5.03
CA PRO A 41 24.19 14.93 -5.16
C PRO A 41 24.70 15.36 -3.78
N PRO A 42 25.99 15.37 -3.53
CA PRO A 42 26.55 15.68 -2.21
C PRO A 42 26.41 17.15 -1.81
N GLU A 43 26.02 18.05 -2.71
CA GLU A 43 26.08 19.48 -2.48
C GLU A 43 24.70 20.16 -2.54
N GLY A 44 24.36 20.89 -1.46
CA GLY A 44 23.25 21.83 -1.39
C GLY A 44 21.90 21.27 -0.94
N LEU A 45 21.16 22.12 -0.20
CA LEU A 45 19.79 21.80 0.25
C LEU A 45 18.74 21.99 -0.85
N VAL A 46 19.08 22.67 -1.95
CA VAL A 46 18.16 23.01 -3.04
C VAL A 46 18.49 22.21 -4.29
N ILE A 47 17.48 21.60 -4.89
CA ILE A 47 17.58 20.87 -6.14
C ILE A 47 16.63 21.47 -7.18
N SER A 48 17.01 21.47 -8.46
CA SER A 48 16.10 21.90 -9.54
C SER A 48 14.94 20.90 -9.73
N ASN A 49 13.78 21.42 -10.18
CA ASN A 49 12.61 20.58 -10.42
C ASN A 49 12.90 19.47 -11.45
N ASP A 50 13.60 19.79 -12.55
CA ASP A 50 13.89 18.82 -13.60
C ASP A 50 14.82 17.72 -13.11
N GLN A 51 15.89 18.07 -12.39
CA GLN A 51 16.81 17.09 -11.81
C GLN A 51 16.09 16.22 -10.79
N TRP A 52 15.32 16.81 -9.89
CA TRP A 52 14.57 16.08 -8.87
C TRP A 52 13.58 15.11 -9.50
N PHE A 53 12.87 15.55 -10.55
CA PHE A 53 11.92 14.71 -11.25
C PHE A 53 12.61 13.53 -11.96
N ALA A 54 13.76 13.78 -12.58
CA ALA A 54 14.55 12.72 -13.21
C ALA A 54 15.02 11.68 -12.21
N GLU A 55 15.51 12.11 -11.05
CA GLU A 55 15.95 11.22 -9.97
C GLU A 55 14.79 10.43 -9.33
N ARG A 56 13.56 10.96 -9.41
CA ARG A 56 12.34 10.35 -8.85
C ARG A 56 11.47 9.67 -9.92
N ALA A 57 11.93 9.57 -11.16
CA ALA A 57 11.15 9.02 -12.26
C ALA A 57 10.58 7.63 -11.98
N TRP A 58 11.32 6.79 -11.27
CA TRP A 58 10.89 5.46 -10.86
C TRP A 58 9.71 5.49 -9.87
N SER A 59 9.68 6.42 -8.92
CA SER A 59 8.59 6.53 -7.94
C SER A 59 7.35 7.19 -8.53
N VAL A 60 7.55 8.11 -9.46
CA VAL A 60 6.48 8.83 -10.15
C VAL A 60 5.85 7.99 -11.25
N SER A 61 6.59 7.08 -11.86
CA SER A 61 6.15 6.33 -13.05
C SER A 61 4.95 5.43 -12.80
N ALA A 62 4.81 4.89 -11.60
CA ALA A 62 3.66 4.06 -11.22
C ALA A 62 2.41 4.88 -10.86
N ASN A 63 2.53 6.19 -10.61
CA ASN A 63 1.47 7.01 -10.01
C ASN A 63 1.18 8.29 -10.81
N LYS A 64 1.42 8.31 -12.11
CA LYS A 64 1.58 9.56 -12.85
C LYS A 64 0.33 10.32 -13.19
N VAL A 65 -0.81 9.71 -13.27
CA VAL A 65 -1.93 10.37 -13.95
C VAL A 65 -3.23 10.12 -13.23
N LEU A 66 -3.73 11.18 -12.63
CA LEU A 66 -5.12 11.33 -12.27
C LEU A 66 -5.88 11.93 -13.44
N GLY A 67 -6.86 11.21 -13.96
CA GLY A 67 -7.77 11.74 -14.96
C GLY A 67 -7.11 12.07 -16.32
N ALA A 68 -7.31 13.29 -16.79
CA ALA A 68 -7.01 13.68 -18.17
C ALA A 68 -5.57 14.12 -18.47
N THR A 69 -4.68 14.18 -17.47
CA THR A 69 -3.32 14.70 -17.69
C THR A 69 -2.32 13.61 -18.05
N THR A 70 -1.55 13.84 -19.09
CA THR A 70 -0.54 12.89 -19.61
C THR A 70 0.89 13.25 -19.24
N THR A 71 1.09 14.37 -18.53
CA THR A 71 2.41 14.86 -18.16
C THR A 71 2.40 15.27 -16.70
N VAL A 72 3.31 14.70 -15.91
CA VAL A 72 3.54 15.07 -14.53
C VAL A 72 4.86 15.82 -14.46
N THR A 73 4.80 17.07 -14.02
CA THR A 73 5.96 17.87 -13.64
C THR A 73 5.71 18.47 -12.27
N SER A 74 6.75 18.59 -11.45
CA SER A 74 6.61 19.35 -10.22
C SER A 74 6.41 20.82 -10.56
N LEU A 75 5.39 21.43 -9.96
CA LEU A 75 5.08 22.85 -10.09
C LEU A 75 5.54 23.64 -8.87
N ALA A 76 6.24 23.00 -7.93
CA ALA A 76 6.72 23.62 -6.72
C ALA A 76 7.68 24.79 -7.02
N LYS A 77 7.55 25.85 -6.24
CA LYS A 77 8.42 27.01 -6.33
C LYS A 77 9.88 26.68 -6.01
N ARG A 78 10.09 25.74 -5.08
CA ARG A 78 11.41 25.28 -4.66
C ARG A 78 11.33 23.88 -4.04
N ILE A 79 12.38 23.10 -4.26
CA ILE A 79 12.54 21.77 -3.64
C ILE A 79 13.77 21.82 -2.74
N TYR A 80 13.59 21.49 -1.46
CA TYR A 80 14.65 21.35 -0.48
C TYR A 80 14.89 19.91 -0.16
N ARG A 81 16.15 19.53 0.05
CA ARG A 81 16.57 18.18 0.39
C ARG A 81 17.39 18.19 1.70
N PRO A 82 16.73 18.40 2.86
CA PRO A 82 17.39 18.48 4.15
C PRO A 82 18.02 17.13 4.54
N THR A 83 19.06 17.21 5.39
CA THR A 83 19.78 16.06 5.94
C THR A 83 19.58 15.90 7.46
N SER A 84 19.02 16.90 8.10
CA SER A 84 18.79 16.92 9.56
C SER A 84 17.47 17.59 9.93
N ALA A 85 16.96 17.27 11.13
CA ALA A 85 15.79 17.93 11.68
C ALA A 85 16.03 19.45 11.88
N ALA A 86 17.26 19.85 12.21
CA ALA A 86 17.61 21.26 12.36
C ALA A 86 17.47 22.02 11.04
N GLU A 87 17.93 21.46 9.92
CA GLU A 87 17.73 22.06 8.60
C GLU A 87 16.25 22.14 8.21
N ILE A 88 15.42 21.15 8.55
CA ILE A 88 13.97 21.25 8.36
C ILE A 88 13.41 22.43 9.14
N VAL A 89 13.80 22.60 10.41
CA VAL A 89 13.39 23.73 11.26
C VAL A 89 13.77 25.06 10.65
N GLU A 90 15.01 25.21 10.19
CA GLU A 90 15.51 26.42 9.52
C GLU A 90 14.70 26.74 8.26
N ILE A 91 14.46 25.75 7.40
CA ILE A 91 13.64 25.91 6.20
C ILE A 91 12.23 26.37 6.59
N VAL A 92 11.54 25.64 7.49
CA VAL A 92 10.17 25.93 7.89
C VAL A 92 10.04 27.36 8.45
N LYS A 93 11.00 27.78 9.30
CA LYS A 93 11.02 29.13 9.90
C LYS A 93 11.38 30.24 8.91
N SER A 94 12.17 29.94 7.88
CA SER A 94 12.55 30.92 6.86
C SER A 94 11.44 31.24 5.85
N LEU A 95 10.43 30.35 5.76
CA LEU A 95 9.32 30.52 4.84
C LEU A 95 8.21 31.39 5.46
N PRO A 96 7.51 32.23 4.66
CA PRO A 96 6.29 32.91 5.11
C PRO A 96 5.29 31.89 5.71
N ALA A 97 4.56 32.32 6.76
CA ALA A 97 3.66 31.43 7.51
C ALA A 97 2.63 30.72 6.62
N ALA A 98 2.12 31.39 5.60
CA ALA A 98 1.13 30.83 4.67
C ALA A 98 1.75 29.97 3.54
N THR A 99 3.08 29.82 3.47
CA THR A 99 3.71 29.02 2.41
C THR A 99 3.33 27.56 2.53
N PRO A 100 2.72 26.94 1.51
CA PRO A 100 2.39 25.53 1.54
C PRO A 100 3.65 24.66 1.45
N ILE A 101 3.66 23.58 2.22
CA ILE A 101 4.78 22.65 2.31
C ILE A 101 4.27 21.25 1.96
N ALA A 102 4.88 20.63 0.95
CA ALA A 102 4.67 19.23 0.60
C ALA A 102 5.86 18.38 1.10
N CYS A 103 5.59 17.24 1.71
CA CYS A 103 6.63 16.31 2.16
C CYS A 103 6.65 15.07 1.27
N VAL A 104 7.84 14.70 0.79
CA VAL A 104 8.02 13.52 -0.05
C VAL A 104 9.06 12.60 0.58
N CYS A 105 8.65 11.35 0.86
CA CYS A 105 9.52 10.24 1.28
C CYS A 105 9.83 9.34 0.07
N GLY A 106 9.11 8.24 -0.11
CA GLY A 106 9.24 7.32 -1.26
C GLY A 106 8.60 7.83 -2.56
N GLY A 107 7.65 8.78 -2.49
CA GLY A 107 6.96 9.31 -3.68
C GLY A 107 5.95 8.33 -4.31
N HIS A 108 5.38 7.42 -3.51
CA HIS A 108 4.43 6.39 -3.97
C HIS A 108 2.95 6.72 -3.68
N GLU A 109 2.64 7.95 -3.34
CA GLU A 109 1.27 8.37 -3.11
C GLU A 109 0.52 8.46 -4.46
N SER A 110 -0.67 7.82 -4.53
CA SER A 110 -1.40 7.62 -5.80
C SER A 110 -1.94 8.92 -6.41
N SER A 111 -2.31 9.89 -5.59
CA SER A 111 -2.81 11.18 -6.06
C SER A 111 -1.69 12.09 -6.57
N ASN A 112 -0.43 11.78 -6.27
CA ASN A 112 0.73 12.63 -6.53
C ASN A 112 0.64 14.05 -5.93
N ALA A 113 -0.25 14.29 -4.99
CA ALA A 113 -0.51 15.63 -4.46
C ALA A 113 0.75 16.33 -3.96
N ALA A 114 1.62 15.61 -3.25
CA ALA A 114 2.90 16.13 -2.77
C ALA A 114 3.93 16.30 -3.89
N MET A 115 3.95 15.38 -4.86
CA MET A 115 4.92 15.38 -5.96
C MET A 115 4.69 16.51 -6.96
N VAL A 116 3.42 16.87 -7.20
CA VAL A 116 3.02 17.91 -8.15
C VAL A 116 2.58 19.21 -7.45
N ALA A 117 3.04 19.41 -6.25
CA ALA A 117 2.73 20.60 -5.47
C ALA A 117 2.82 21.89 -6.32
N SER A 118 1.80 22.77 -6.20
CA SER A 118 1.60 23.86 -7.14
C SER A 118 2.16 25.20 -6.68
N GLY A 119 2.59 26.01 -7.64
CA GLY A 119 2.74 27.45 -7.53
C GLY A 119 3.69 27.91 -6.41
N GLU A 120 3.12 28.46 -5.34
CA GLU A 120 3.88 28.98 -4.18
C GLU A 120 4.39 27.90 -3.23
N ALA A 121 4.04 26.62 -3.47
CA ALA A 121 4.44 25.52 -2.61
C ALA A 121 5.94 25.23 -2.68
N VAL A 122 6.47 24.72 -1.57
CA VAL A 122 7.80 24.13 -1.51
C VAL A 122 7.68 22.62 -1.23
N ILE A 123 8.61 21.85 -1.77
CA ILE A 123 8.73 20.42 -1.45
C ILE A 123 9.91 20.22 -0.49
N LEU A 124 9.68 19.44 0.56
CA LEU A 124 10.72 18.86 1.39
C LEU A 124 10.91 17.40 0.97
N ASP A 125 11.98 17.12 0.26
CA ASP A 125 12.41 15.79 -0.12
C ASP A 125 13.24 15.16 0.99
N LEU A 126 12.65 14.21 1.71
CA LEU A 126 13.21 13.58 2.90
C LEU A 126 14.10 12.37 2.59
N ILE A 127 14.49 12.16 1.33
CA ILE A 127 15.23 10.97 0.90
C ILE A 127 16.56 10.75 1.65
N ARG A 128 17.15 11.79 2.20
CA ARG A 128 18.42 11.71 2.93
C ARG A 128 18.32 11.17 4.35
N PHE A 129 17.10 11.03 4.89
CA PHE A 129 16.89 10.45 6.22
C PHE A 129 16.89 8.92 6.14
N LYS A 130 18.08 8.33 6.01
CA LYS A 130 18.31 6.90 5.71
C LYS A 130 18.73 6.06 6.91
N SER A 131 18.70 6.60 8.13
CA SER A 131 19.11 5.83 9.32
C SER A 131 18.18 4.64 9.58
N ILE A 132 18.77 3.50 9.92
CA ILE A 132 18.08 2.30 10.43
C ILE A 132 18.84 1.84 11.65
N GLU A 133 18.25 1.96 12.83
CA GLU A 133 18.91 1.69 14.11
C GLU A 133 18.08 0.69 14.92
N PHE A 134 18.72 -0.40 15.36
CA PHE A 134 18.06 -1.44 16.15
C PHE A 134 18.32 -1.23 17.64
N HIS A 135 17.27 -1.40 18.45
CA HIS A 135 17.31 -1.24 19.90
C HIS A 135 16.63 -2.45 20.58
N LYS A 136 17.06 -2.73 21.81
CA LYS A 136 16.46 -3.82 22.60
C LYS A 136 16.23 -3.42 24.06
N PRO A 137 15.48 -2.34 24.32
CA PRO A 137 15.21 -1.91 25.69
C PRO A 137 14.31 -2.94 26.39
N GLY A 138 14.72 -3.40 27.59
CA GLY A 138 13.91 -4.34 28.37
C GLY A 138 13.59 -5.68 27.68
N GLY A 139 14.36 -6.03 26.63
CA GLY A 139 14.11 -7.24 25.82
C GLY A 139 13.19 -7.04 24.62
N GLU A 140 12.51 -5.92 24.49
CA GLU A 140 11.66 -5.59 23.35
C GLU A 140 12.50 -5.24 22.12
N SER A 141 12.24 -5.89 20.97
CA SER A 141 12.96 -5.62 19.72
C SER A 141 12.33 -4.44 19.00
N LEU A 142 13.10 -3.37 18.82
CA LEU A 142 12.67 -2.13 18.16
C LEU A 142 13.63 -1.77 17.02
N VAL A 143 13.10 -1.08 16.00
CA VAL A 143 13.87 -0.43 14.95
C VAL A 143 13.43 1.02 14.78
N THR A 144 14.37 1.96 14.83
CA THR A 144 14.13 3.36 14.46
C THR A 144 14.57 3.57 13.02
N VAL A 145 13.68 4.14 12.21
CA VAL A 145 13.91 4.37 10.79
C VAL A 145 13.69 5.83 10.43
N GLY A 146 14.60 6.39 9.67
CA GLY A 146 14.47 7.72 9.10
C GLY A 146 13.39 7.78 8.02
N SER A 147 12.77 8.94 7.85
CA SER A 147 11.63 9.11 6.95
C SER A 147 11.92 8.88 5.47
N GLY A 148 13.19 8.90 5.04
CA GLY A 148 13.61 8.61 3.67
C GLY A 148 13.80 7.12 3.36
N VAL A 149 13.70 6.24 4.37
CA VAL A 149 13.87 4.79 4.20
C VAL A 149 12.70 4.21 3.41
N VAL A 150 13.01 3.30 2.46
CA VAL A 150 12.03 2.55 1.68
C VAL A 150 11.99 1.08 2.12
N PHE A 151 10.94 0.34 1.74
CA PHE A 151 10.77 -1.05 2.20
C PHE A 151 11.92 -1.97 1.84
N ARG A 152 12.56 -1.82 0.68
CA ARG A 152 13.72 -2.63 0.34
C ARG A 152 14.81 -2.54 1.41
N GLU A 153 15.15 -1.32 1.81
CA GLU A 153 16.20 -1.06 2.81
C GLU A 153 15.78 -1.61 4.18
N LEU A 154 14.53 -1.38 4.59
CA LEU A 154 14.04 -1.85 5.88
C LEU A 154 13.91 -3.37 5.95
N VAL A 155 13.36 -4.02 4.92
CA VAL A 155 13.12 -5.47 4.89
C VAL A 155 14.43 -6.24 4.95
N GLU A 156 15.46 -5.81 4.21
CA GLU A 156 16.79 -6.41 4.28
C GLU A 156 17.41 -6.26 5.68
N ALA A 157 17.35 -5.06 6.26
CA ALA A 157 17.90 -4.82 7.60
C ALA A 157 17.16 -5.63 8.70
N VAL A 158 15.82 -5.75 8.60
CA VAL A 158 15.00 -6.51 9.54
C VAL A 158 15.27 -8.02 9.43
N LYS A 159 15.44 -8.54 8.20
CA LYS A 159 15.82 -9.94 7.94
C LYS A 159 17.10 -10.32 8.68
N GLU A 160 18.15 -9.48 8.59
CA GLU A 160 19.45 -9.73 9.25
C GLU A 160 19.34 -9.84 10.78
N ARG A 161 18.27 -9.30 11.36
CA ARG A 161 17.97 -9.34 12.79
C ARG A 161 16.96 -10.42 13.21
N GLY A 162 16.53 -11.27 12.26
CA GLY A 162 15.51 -12.29 12.53
C GLY A 162 14.16 -11.70 12.88
N GLY A 163 13.89 -10.47 12.45
CA GLY A 163 12.65 -9.75 12.71
C GLY A 163 11.61 -9.90 11.61
N ALA A 164 10.38 -9.45 11.91
CA ALA A 164 9.27 -9.34 10.96
C ALA A 164 8.45 -8.08 11.21
N LEU A 165 7.87 -7.52 10.13
CA LEU A 165 6.96 -6.38 10.14
C LEU A 165 5.84 -6.61 9.12
N PRO A 166 4.65 -6.02 9.29
CA PRO A 166 3.59 -6.03 8.29
C PRO A 166 3.88 -5.01 7.18
N VAL A 167 4.83 -5.36 6.31
CA VAL A 167 5.29 -4.50 5.22
C VAL A 167 4.37 -4.56 4.00
N GLY A 168 4.39 -3.49 3.19
CA GLY A 168 3.73 -3.47 1.87
C GLY A 168 4.54 -4.24 0.81
N THR A 169 3.93 -4.48 -0.33
CA THR A 169 4.50 -5.29 -1.43
C THR A 169 5.48 -4.51 -2.32
N GLY A 170 5.44 -3.18 -2.31
CA GLY A 170 6.29 -2.35 -3.17
C GLY A 170 7.65 -2.04 -2.56
N PRO A 171 8.79 -2.46 -3.16
CA PRO A 171 10.13 -2.25 -2.58
C PRO A 171 10.53 -0.78 -2.45
N GLY A 172 10.02 0.09 -3.32
CA GLY A 172 10.30 1.53 -3.34
C GLY A 172 9.36 2.37 -2.48
N VAL A 173 8.36 1.78 -1.85
CA VAL A 173 7.41 2.52 -0.99
C VAL A 173 8.12 3.07 0.23
N GLY A 174 7.95 4.37 0.50
CA GLY A 174 8.50 5.04 1.68
C GLY A 174 7.84 4.57 2.96
N VAL A 175 8.63 4.09 3.91
CA VAL A 175 8.14 3.54 5.18
C VAL A 175 7.31 4.57 5.94
N ALA A 176 7.79 5.81 6.07
CA ALA A 176 7.11 6.85 6.83
C ALA A 176 5.72 7.19 6.23
N GLY A 177 5.62 7.39 4.91
CA GLY A 177 4.34 7.63 4.25
C GLY A 177 3.36 6.48 4.42
N TYR A 178 3.83 5.24 4.27
CA TYR A 178 3.00 4.05 4.45
C TYR A 178 2.47 3.90 5.88
N VAL A 179 3.33 4.08 6.88
CA VAL A 179 2.98 4.00 8.31
C VAL A 179 1.96 5.06 8.69
N THR A 180 2.18 6.31 8.26
CA THR A 180 1.34 7.45 8.62
C THR A 180 0.00 7.49 7.87
N ASN A 181 -0.25 6.51 7.00
CA ASN A 181 -1.54 6.23 6.37
C ASN A 181 -2.11 4.87 6.78
N GLY A 182 -1.78 4.40 7.98
CA GLY A 182 -2.27 3.16 8.56
C GLY A 182 -1.34 1.97 8.33
N GLY A 183 -0.86 1.74 7.12
CA GLY A 183 0.12 0.70 6.82
C GLY A 183 -0.47 -0.71 6.72
N LEU A 184 -1.39 -0.94 5.78
CA LEU A 184 -2.04 -2.23 5.51
C LEU A 184 -1.12 -3.17 4.74
N SER A 185 -0.84 -4.35 5.28
CA SER A 185 -0.15 -5.46 4.61
C SER A 185 -1.13 -6.57 4.26
N SER A 186 -1.19 -6.96 2.99
CA SER A 186 -2.03 -8.06 2.51
C SER A 186 -1.72 -9.39 3.21
N TYR A 187 -0.44 -9.66 3.45
CA TYR A 187 0.02 -10.94 3.94
C TYR A 187 0.16 -11.01 5.46
N PHE A 188 0.39 -9.87 6.13
CA PHE A 188 0.84 -9.92 7.51
C PHE A 188 -0.03 -9.13 8.49
N SER A 189 -0.91 -8.22 8.03
CA SER A 189 -1.70 -7.39 8.95
C SER A 189 -2.66 -8.20 9.81
N ARG A 190 -3.17 -9.33 9.30
CA ARG A 190 -4.03 -10.21 10.08
C ARG A 190 -3.35 -10.77 11.34
N ARG A 191 -2.06 -11.10 11.27
CA ARG A 191 -1.27 -11.65 12.40
C ARG A 191 -0.50 -10.58 13.16
N LEU A 192 -0.01 -9.54 12.48
CA LEU A 192 0.90 -8.55 13.06
C LEU A 192 0.24 -7.19 13.33
N GLY A 193 -0.99 -6.98 12.90
CA GLY A 193 -1.63 -5.65 12.90
C GLY A 193 -1.18 -4.79 11.72
N LEU A 194 -1.70 -3.58 11.62
CA LEU A 194 -1.24 -2.59 10.67
C LEU A 194 0.16 -2.08 11.08
N LEU A 195 0.98 -1.65 10.11
CA LEU A 195 2.32 -1.15 10.46
C LEU A 195 2.26 0.11 11.34
N GLY A 196 1.24 0.96 11.17
CA GLY A 196 0.97 2.10 12.06
C GLY A 196 0.72 1.70 13.51
N GLN A 197 0.08 0.55 13.76
CA GLN A 197 -0.16 0.02 15.12
C GLN A 197 1.12 -0.49 15.80
N ARG A 198 2.21 -0.62 15.04
CA ARG A 198 3.51 -1.04 15.57
C ARG A 198 4.45 0.12 15.91
N VAL A 199 4.04 1.36 15.63
CA VAL A 199 4.81 2.55 15.99
C VAL A 199 4.72 2.77 17.50
N VAL A 200 5.86 2.98 18.13
CA VAL A 200 5.94 3.28 19.58
C VAL A 200 6.38 4.72 19.85
N ARG A 201 7.04 5.35 18.88
CA ARG A 201 7.55 6.72 18.98
C ARG A 201 7.74 7.30 17.57
N MET A 202 7.61 8.60 17.42
CA MET A 202 8.05 9.34 16.23
C MET A 202 8.64 10.70 16.60
N THR A 203 9.62 11.15 15.83
CA THR A 203 10.14 12.51 15.88
C THR A 203 9.56 13.28 14.69
N VAL A 204 8.99 14.46 14.95
CA VAL A 204 8.36 15.30 13.94
C VAL A 204 8.83 16.75 14.04
N VAL A 205 8.70 17.49 12.91
CA VAL A 205 8.78 18.96 12.91
C VAL A 205 7.40 19.51 12.58
N THR A 206 6.88 20.39 13.45
CA THR A 206 5.56 21.02 13.30
C THR A 206 5.57 22.16 12.27
N ALA A 207 4.40 22.67 11.90
CA ALA A 207 4.26 23.85 11.03
C ALA A 207 4.92 25.11 11.62
N ALA A 208 5.06 25.20 12.95
CA ALA A 208 5.78 26.28 13.63
C ALA A 208 7.31 26.09 13.64
N GLY A 209 7.83 24.98 13.08
CA GLY A 209 9.25 24.66 13.11
C GLY A 209 9.75 24.22 14.49
N GLU A 210 8.95 23.46 15.23
CA GLU A 210 9.31 22.87 16.52
C GLU A 210 9.56 21.37 16.35
N ILE A 211 10.68 20.88 16.90
CA ILE A 211 10.94 19.44 16.98
C ILE A 211 10.16 18.88 18.16
N ARG A 212 9.35 17.85 17.91
CA ARG A 212 8.60 17.13 18.94
C ARG A 212 8.85 15.63 18.85
N VAL A 213 9.01 15.00 20.01
CA VAL A 213 9.04 13.54 20.15
C VAL A 213 7.68 13.10 20.65
N LEU A 214 6.98 12.32 19.86
CA LEU A 214 5.60 11.89 20.09
C LEU A 214 5.54 10.41 20.48
N THR A 215 4.61 10.08 21.35
CA THR A 215 4.30 8.73 21.79
C THR A 215 2.78 8.57 21.87
N ALA A 216 2.29 7.39 22.20
CA ALA A 216 0.85 7.10 22.36
C ALA A 216 0.14 7.99 23.42
N LYS A 217 0.88 8.80 24.19
CA LYS A 217 0.31 9.77 25.14
C LYS A 217 -0.09 11.09 24.47
N ASP A 218 0.35 11.32 23.25
CA ASP A 218 0.12 12.54 22.49
C ASP A 218 -1.02 12.34 21.48
N GLU A 219 -2.04 13.21 21.48
CA GLU A 219 -3.12 13.15 20.48
C GLU A 219 -2.57 13.29 19.05
N LEU A 220 -1.56 14.15 18.86
CA LEU A 220 -0.88 14.28 17.57
C LEU A 220 -0.26 12.98 17.09
N PHE A 221 0.31 12.16 17.99
CA PHE A 221 0.84 10.84 17.62
C PHE A 221 -0.24 9.96 16.97
N THR A 222 -1.39 9.86 17.62
CA THR A 222 -2.50 9.07 17.09
C THR A 222 -3.00 9.63 15.76
N ALA A 223 -3.18 10.96 15.66
CA ALA A 223 -3.63 11.61 14.43
C ALA A 223 -2.67 11.39 13.26
N MET A 224 -1.36 11.41 13.51
CA MET A 224 -0.32 11.17 12.50
C MET A 224 -0.41 9.76 11.87
N LEU A 225 -0.95 8.77 12.57
CA LEU A 225 -1.05 7.38 12.06
C LEU A 225 -2.17 7.16 11.03
N GLY A 226 -2.90 8.21 10.65
CA GLY A 226 -3.92 8.15 9.60
C GLY A 226 -4.01 9.40 8.74
N ALA A 227 -3.53 10.55 9.26
CA ALA A 227 -3.56 11.84 8.54
C ALA A 227 -2.17 12.25 8.00
N GLY A 228 -1.16 11.48 8.28
CA GLY A 228 0.17 11.57 7.69
C GLY A 228 0.78 12.96 7.69
N SER A 229 1.38 13.29 6.57
CA SER A 229 2.06 14.58 6.33
C SER A 229 1.13 15.79 6.26
N SER A 230 -0.19 15.63 6.48
CA SER A 230 -1.10 16.77 6.63
C SER A 230 -1.02 17.44 7.99
N LEU A 231 -0.30 16.89 8.97
CA LEU A 231 -0.20 17.40 10.35
C LEU A 231 1.20 17.88 10.73
N ALA A 232 2.23 17.14 10.35
CA ALA A 232 3.62 17.44 10.65
C ALA A 232 4.58 16.70 9.70
N ILE A 233 5.84 17.11 9.71
CA ILE A 233 6.92 16.49 8.95
C ILE A 233 7.56 15.39 9.80
N VAL A 234 7.51 14.13 9.35
CA VAL A 234 8.18 13.03 10.05
C VAL A 234 9.68 13.08 9.78
N VAL A 235 10.47 13.00 10.84
CA VAL A 235 11.93 12.86 10.80
C VAL A 235 12.35 11.39 10.90
N ASP A 236 11.87 10.73 11.93
CA ASP A 236 12.05 9.29 12.18
C ASP A 236 10.83 8.68 12.88
N LEU A 237 10.74 7.34 12.84
CA LEU A 237 9.79 6.59 13.64
C LEU A 237 10.41 5.29 14.14
N THR A 238 9.96 4.87 15.33
CA THR A 238 10.40 3.64 15.98
C THR A 238 9.28 2.61 15.92
N LEU A 239 9.59 1.44 15.36
CA LEU A 239 8.68 0.33 15.12
C LEU A 239 9.02 -0.85 16.03
N ARG A 240 7.98 -1.51 16.57
CA ARG A 240 8.12 -2.77 17.30
C ARG A 240 8.23 -3.92 16.31
N LEU A 241 9.31 -4.69 16.39
CA LEU A 241 9.51 -5.90 15.59
C LEU A 241 8.75 -7.09 16.19
N ALA A 242 8.29 -7.98 15.35
CA ALA A 242 7.95 -9.35 15.70
C ALA A 242 9.16 -10.27 15.39
N ASP A 243 9.13 -11.49 15.88
CA ASP A 243 10.07 -12.53 15.47
C ASP A 243 9.71 -13.01 14.05
N ALA A 244 10.71 -13.30 13.21
CA ALA A 244 10.49 -13.74 11.84
C ALA A 244 9.78 -15.10 11.76
N SER A 245 9.88 -15.94 12.80
CA SER A 245 9.19 -17.23 12.89
C SER A 245 7.66 -17.11 12.95
N VAL A 246 7.13 -15.90 13.16
CA VAL A 246 5.68 -15.62 13.11
C VAL A 246 5.06 -16.03 11.77
N VAL A 247 5.82 -16.00 10.68
CA VAL A 247 5.42 -16.56 9.39
C VAL A 247 6.10 -17.91 9.22
N LYS A 248 5.30 -18.97 9.26
CA LYS A 248 5.79 -20.34 9.11
C LYS A 248 6.19 -20.62 7.65
N PHE A 249 5.31 -20.28 6.73
CA PHE A 249 5.53 -20.29 5.27
C PHE A 249 4.33 -19.64 4.57
N ALA A 250 4.48 -19.38 3.26
CA ALA A 250 3.36 -18.99 2.42
C ALA A 250 3.34 -19.83 1.13
N GLU A 251 2.16 -20.05 0.59
CA GLU A 251 1.93 -20.78 -0.66
C GLU A 251 1.11 -19.94 -1.64
N GLN A 252 1.43 -20.06 -2.92
CA GLN A 252 0.69 -19.39 -3.98
C GLN A 252 0.26 -20.40 -5.04
N ARG A 253 -0.92 -20.17 -5.58
CA ARG A 253 -1.45 -20.86 -6.76
C ARG A 253 -1.89 -19.81 -7.76
N VAL A 254 -1.54 -20.00 -9.01
CA VAL A 254 -1.94 -19.13 -10.12
C VAL A 254 -2.75 -19.95 -11.11
N PHE A 255 -3.99 -19.57 -11.32
CA PHE A 255 -4.91 -20.21 -12.26
C PHE A 255 -5.22 -19.28 -13.42
N GLY A 256 -5.22 -19.81 -14.64
CA GLY A 256 -5.69 -19.07 -15.81
C GLY A 256 -7.20 -19.16 -15.95
N PHE A 257 -7.81 -18.13 -16.54
CA PHE A 257 -9.21 -18.18 -16.95
C PHE A 257 -9.39 -17.66 -18.38
N GLU A 258 -10.37 -18.17 -19.09
CA GLU A 258 -10.68 -17.75 -20.46
C GLU A 258 -11.81 -16.73 -20.50
N THR A 259 -12.81 -16.93 -19.64
CA THR A 259 -14.03 -16.12 -19.61
C THR A 259 -14.18 -15.37 -18.29
N ARG A 260 -14.80 -14.20 -18.35
CA ARG A 260 -15.15 -13.41 -17.16
C ARG A 260 -16.02 -14.18 -16.18
N GLU A 261 -16.92 -15.03 -16.69
CA GLU A 261 -17.77 -15.87 -15.85
C GLU A 261 -16.96 -16.86 -15.00
N GLN A 262 -15.88 -17.43 -15.53
CA GLN A 262 -14.97 -18.25 -14.75
C GLN A 262 -14.32 -17.45 -13.62
N ALA A 263 -13.87 -16.22 -13.87
CA ALA A 263 -13.30 -15.36 -12.85
C ALA A 263 -14.33 -15.00 -11.76
N VAL A 264 -15.55 -14.63 -12.15
CA VAL A 264 -16.67 -14.34 -11.24
C VAL A 264 -16.98 -15.54 -10.35
N ARG A 265 -17.12 -16.73 -10.93
CA ARG A 265 -17.45 -17.93 -10.16
C ARG A 265 -16.31 -18.35 -9.25
N CYS A 266 -15.06 -18.34 -9.74
CA CYS A 266 -13.92 -18.73 -8.93
C CYS A 266 -13.72 -17.76 -7.76
N SER A 267 -13.81 -16.45 -7.98
CA SER A 267 -13.69 -15.46 -6.90
C SER A 267 -14.81 -15.59 -5.88
N HIS A 268 -16.04 -15.85 -6.30
CA HIS A 268 -17.16 -16.10 -5.38
C HIS A 268 -16.89 -17.27 -4.45
N GLU A 269 -16.50 -18.43 -4.99
CA GLU A 269 -16.23 -19.62 -4.20
C GLU A 269 -14.98 -19.47 -3.32
N ALA A 270 -13.95 -18.78 -3.81
CA ALA A 270 -12.76 -18.46 -3.01
C ALA A 270 -13.08 -17.53 -1.83
N MET A 271 -13.96 -16.53 -2.02
CA MET A 271 -14.45 -15.68 -0.94
C MET A 271 -15.32 -16.46 0.05
N ARG A 272 -16.16 -17.40 -0.42
CA ARG A 272 -16.91 -18.30 0.45
C ARG A 272 -15.96 -19.14 1.31
N PHE A 273 -14.94 -19.75 0.70
CA PHE A 273 -13.89 -20.45 1.42
C PHE A 273 -13.19 -19.54 2.45
N MET A 274 -12.86 -18.30 2.07
CA MET A 274 -12.28 -17.31 2.98
C MET A 274 -13.19 -17.07 4.19
N ARG A 275 -14.48 -16.85 3.96
CA ARG A 275 -15.48 -16.64 5.02
C ARG A 275 -15.60 -17.82 5.98
N GLU A 276 -15.63 -19.04 5.45
CA GLU A 276 -15.91 -20.26 6.20
C GLU A 276 -14.69 -20.85 6.92
N HIS A 277 -13.48 -20.69 6.35
CA HIS A 277 -12.28 -21.37 6.81
C HIS A 277 -11.13 -20.44 7.22
N VAL A 278 -11.04 -19.24 6.64
CA VAL A 278 -9.94 -18.31 6.92
C VAL A 278 -10.34 -17.29 7.99
N LEU A 279 -11.47 -16.61 7.84
CA LEU A 279 -11.87 -15.58 8.80
C LEU A 279 -12.05 -16.10 10.23
N PRO A 280 -12.54 -17.33 10.47
CA PRO A 280 -12.57 -17.90 11.82
C PRO A 280 -11.20 -18.37 12.33
N ASN A 281 -10.17 -18.46 11.48
CA ASN A 281 -8.86 -19.03 11.82
C ASN A 281 -7.76 -17.96 11.72
N GLU A 282 -7.33 -17.41 12.85
CA GLU A 282 -6.28 -16.38 12.90
C GLU A 282 -4.86 -16.91 12.59
N SER A 283 -4.71 -18.23 12.43
CA SER A 283 -3.43 -18.84 12.06
C SER A 283 -3.14 -18.78 10.56
N VAL A 284 -4.07 -18.25 9.76
CA VAL A 284 -3.96 -18.18 8.28
C VAL A 284 -4.42 -16.82 7.78
N SER A 285 -3.84 -16.35 6.69
CA SER A 285 -4.44 -15.31 5.85
C SER A 285 -4.55 -15.78 4.41
N LEU A 286 -5.51 -15.23 3.68
CA LEU A 286 -5.76 -15.50 2.28
C LEU A 286 -5.93 -14.21 1.50
N GLU A 287 -5.25 -14.13 0.37
CA GLU A 287 -5.47 -13.12 -0.65
C GLU A 287 -5.84 -13.80 -1.96
N VAL A 288 -6.83 -13.25 -2.63
CA VAL A 288 -7.24 -13.65 -3.99
C VAL A 288 -7.14 -12.43 -4.89
N VAL A 289 -6.34 -12.53 -5.94
CA VAL A 289 -6.15 -11.44 -6.90
C VAL A 289 -6.66 -11.88 -8.27
N VAL A 290 -7.62 -11.14 -8.83
CA VAL A 290 -8.08 -11.33 -10.20
C VAL A 290 -7.43 -10.26 -11.06
N THR A 291 -6.74 -10.67 -12.12
CA THR A 291 -5.96 -9.77 -12.97
C THR A 291 -6.57 -9.55 -14.35
N GLY A 292 -6.31 -8.40 -14.96
CA GLY A 292 -6.64 -8.13 -16.36
C GLY A 292 -5.89 -9.03 -17.37
N THR A 293 -4.80 -9.67 -16.94
CA THR A 293 -4.06 -10.66 -17.74
C THR A 293 -4.68 -12.07 -17.70
N LYS A 294 -5.92 -12.18 -17.24
CA LYS A 294 -6.68 -13.43 -17.14
C LYS A 294 -6.07 -14.48 -16.20
N ALA A 295 -5.53 -14.02 -15.08
CA ALA A 295 -5.07 -14.91 -14.01
C ALA A 295 -5.81 -14.65 -12.69
N ILE A 296 -6.01 -15.72 -11.92
CA ILE A 296 -6.45 -15.69 -10.53
C ILE A 296 -5.27 -16.18 -9.69
N VAL A 297 -4.77 -15.30 -8.85
CA VAL A 297 -3.67 -15.58 -7.94
C VAL A 297 -4.23 -15.78 -6.53
N VAL A 298 -3.98 -16.92 -5.94
CA VAL A 298 -4.40 -17.24 -4.58
C VAL A 298 -3.15 -17.41 -3.73
N THR A 299 -2.97 -16.53 -2.75
CA THR A 299 -1.85 -16.58 -1.81
C THR A 299 -2.37 -16.88 -0.41
N THR A 300 -1.88 -17.95 0.20
CA THR A 300 -2.18 -18.35 1.58
C THR A 300 -0.92 -18.22 2.41
N VAL A 301 -1.00 -17.48 3.52
CA VAL A 301 0.09 -17.36 4.49
C VAL A 301 -0.28 -18.12 5.76
N PHE A 302 0.58 -19.03 6.17
CA PHE A 302 0.44 -19.83 7.38
C PHE A 302 1.36 -19.27 8.47
N TYR A 303 0.78 -18.96 9.61
CA TYR A 303 1.51 -18.40 10.74
C TYR A 303 2.00 -19.49 11.70
N ASP A 304 2.84 -19.10 12.63
CA ASP A 304 3.45 -19.96 13.68
C ASP A 304 2.43 -20.80 14.45
N THR A 305 1.22 -20.28 14.65
CA THR A 305 0.13 -20.95 15.36
C THR A 305 -0.62 -21.98 14.52
N PHE A 306 -0.33 -22.10 13.22
CA PHE A 306 -0.99 -23.09 12.37
C PHE A 306 -0.49 -24.50 12.66
N ALA A 307 -1.37 -25.37 13.13
CA ALA A 307 -1.07 -26.76 13.51
C ALA A 307 -1.61 -27.79 12.50
N GLY A 308 -2.36 -27.36 11.47
CA GLY A 308 -2.99 -28.25 10.50
C GLY A 308 -2.07 -28.72 9.36
N ASP A 309 -2.63 -29.54 8.50
CA ASP A 309 -2.04 -29.92 7.19
C ASP A 309 -2.37 -28.84 6.17
N SER A 310 -1.38 -28.11 5.69
CA SER A 310 -1.56 -27.01 4.73
C SER A 310 -2.08 -27.50 3.38
N ALA A 311 -1.62 -28.65 2.92
CA ALA A 311 -2.09 -29.24 1.67
C ALA A 311 -3.59 -29.60 1.74
N ALA A 312 -4.02 -30.15 2.88
CA ALA A 312 -5.44 -30.41 3.11
C ALA A 312 -6.25 -29.10 3.22
N PHE A 313 -5.65 -28.04 3.78
CA PHE A 313 -6.29 -26.74 3.92
C PHE A 313 -6.55 -26.08 2.57
N VAL A 314 -5.59 -26.07 1.64
CA VAL A 314 -5.74 -25.40 0.33
C VAL A 314 -6.43 -26.27 -0.73
N ARG A 315 -6.53 -27.59 -0.52
CA ARG A 315 -7.11 -28.56 -1.46
C ARG A 315 -8.50 -28.14 -2.01
N PRO A 316 -9.44 -27.62 -1.21
CA PRO A 316 -10.74 -27.20 -1.74
C PRO A 316 -10.63 -26.15 -2.85
N LEU A 317 -9.64 -25.24 -2.78
CA LEU A 317 -9.40 -24.23 -3.82
C LEU A 317 -8.81 -24.84 -5.09
N GLU A 318 -7.96 -25.87 -4.96
CA GLU A 318 -7.40 -26.62 -6.10
C GLU A 318 -8.48 -27.46 -6.78
N GLU A 319 -9.32 -28.13 -6.01
CA GLU A 319 -10.47 -28.90 -6.51
C GLU A 319 -11.49 -28.01 -7.21
N LEU A 320 -11.74 -26.80 -6.67
CA LEU A 320 -12.59 -25.80 -7.31
C LEU A 320 -12.02 -25.42 -8.68
N ALA A 321 -10.74 -25.05 -8.76
CA ALA A 321 -10.09 -24.68 -10.02
C ALA A 321 -10.16 -25.83 -11.03
N ALA A 322 -9.90 -27.06 -10.61
CA ALA A 322 -10.00 -28.26 -11.45
C ALA A 322 -11.44 -28.49 -11.95
N SER A 323 -12.46 -28.34 -11.09
CA SER A 323 -13.87 -28.49 -11.46
C SER A 323 -14.31 -27.49 -12.54
N MET A 324 -13.70 -26.33 -12.56
CA MET A 324 -13.92 -25.26 -13.53
C MET A 324 -12.99 -25.36 -14.75
N LYS A 325 -12.12 -26.37 -14.79
CA LYS A 325 -11.10 -26.56 -15.83
C LYS A 325 -10.15 -25.36 -15.98
N LEU A 326 -9.84 -24.68 -14.87
CA LEU A 326 -8.85 -23.61 -14.87
C LEU A 326 -7.45 -24.23 -14.93
N PRO A 327 -6.61 -23.89 -15.92
CA PRO A 327 -5.24 -24.38 -15.95
C PRO A 327 -4.42 -23.77 -14.81
N THR A 328 -3.62 -24.59 -14.13
CA THR A 328 -2.61 -24.09 -13.19
C THR A 328 -1.45 -23.51 -13.99
N LEU A 329 -1.25 -22.21 -13.92
CA LEU A 329 -0.18 -21.51 -14.61
C LEU A 329 1.12 -21.54 -13.80
N ALA A 330 1.00 -21.49 -12.47
CA ALA A 330 2.14 -21.42 -11.57
C ALA A 330 1.80 -21.84 -10.13
N GLN A 331 2.86 -22.21 -9.40
CA GLN A 331 2.81 -22.47 -7.97
C GLN A 331 4.04 -21.85 -7.31
N GLY A 332 3.87 -21.29 -6.10
CA GLY A 332 4.92 -20.70 -5.29
C GLY A 332 4.90 -21.25 -3.87
N HIS A 333 6.09 -21.31 -3.27
CA HIS A 333 6.26 -21.61 -1.85
C HIS A 333 7.38 -20.73 -1.29
N TRP A 334 7.11 -20.08 -0.17
CA TRP A 334 8.04 -19.19 0.52
C TRP A 334 8.17 -19.64 1.98
N GLY A 335 9.34 -20.13 2.37
CA GLY A 335 9.61 -20.76 3.67
C GLY A 335 9.86 -19.76 4.81
N SER A 336 9.69 -18.45 4.59
CA SER A 336 9.99 -17.43 5.59
C SER A 336 9.21 -16.13 5.36
N TRP A 337 9.11 -15.31 6.42
CA TRP A 337 8.59 -13.95 6.30
C TRP A 337 9.28 -13.15 5.20
N TYR A 338 10.62 -13.20 5.14
CA TYR A 338 11.39 -12.44 4.15
C TYR A 338 11.05 -12.85 2.71
N GLU A 339 11.01 -14.14 2.43
CA GLU A 339 10.68 -14.64 1.09
C GLU A 339 9.25 -14.24 0.68
N ALA A 340 8.29 -14.33 1.60
CA ALA A 340 6.92 -13.89 1.34
C ALA A 340 6.82 -12.36 1.15
N ALA A 341 7.54 -11.57 1.96
CA ALA A 341 7.55 -10.11 1.88
C ALA A 341 8.14 -9.59 0.56
N THR A 342 9.08 -10.32 -0.02
CA THR A 342 9.80 -9.94 -1.24
C THR A 342 9.31 -10.65 -2.51
N ALA A 343 8.34 -11.54 -2.39
CA ALA A 343 7.85 -12.40 -3.46
C ALA A 343 7.43 -11.65 -4.73
N LEU A 344 6.80 -10.50 -4.58
CA LEU A 344 6.30 -9.69 -5.70
C LEU A 344 7.31 -8.65 -6.23
N TRP A 345 8.47 -8.47 -5.58
CA TRP A 345 9.43 -7.46 -6.01
C TRP A 345 9.91 -7.61 -7.46
N PRO A 346 10.21 -8.81 -7.97
CA PRO A 346 10.61 -8.96 -9.38
C PRO A 346 9.51 -8.54 -10.36
N VAL A 347 8.24 -8.77 -10.00
CA VAL A 347 7.08 -8.42 -10.83
C VAL A 347 6.86 -6.90 -10.82
N ILE A 348 6.91 -6.28 -9.65
CA ILE A 348 6.75 -4.83 -9.49
C ILE A 348 7.89 -4.08 -10.18
N ALA A 349 9.12 -4.60 -10.10
CA ALA A 349 10.27 -4.02 -10.78
C ALA A 349 10.09 -3.94 -12.31
N GLN A 350 9.39 -4.89 -12.92
CA GLN A 350 9.12 -4.88 -14.36
C GLN A 350 8.08 -3.81 -14.77
N GLN A 351 7.25 -3.36 -13.84
CA GLN A 351 6.22 -2.35 -14.10
C GLN A 351 6.73 -0.91 -13.95
N THR A 352 7.90 -0.73 -13.37
CA THR A 352 8.49 0.60 -13.19
C THR A 352 9.00 1.17 -14.49
N GLY A 353 8.79 2.48 -14.66
CA GLY A 353 9.16 3.20 -15.89
C GLY A 353 8.01 3.39 -16.88
N THR A 354 6.91 2.66 -16.76
CA THR A 354 5.71 2.89 -17.58
C THR A 354 4.82 3.95 -16.92
N PRO A 355 4.46 5.03 -17.63
CA PRO A 355 3.54 6.04 -17.10
C PRO A 355 2.12 5.49 -17.05
N LEU A 356 1.70 5.00 -15.89
CA LEU A 356 0.37 4.46 -15.67
C LEU A 356 -0.55 5.47 -14.99
N ALA A 357 -1.79 5.55 -15.46
CA ALA A 357 -2.87 6.12 -14.69
C ALA A 357 -3.33 5.08 -13.66
N VAL A 358 -3.63 5.54 -12.45
CA VAL A 358 -4.07 4.70 -11.35
C VAL A 358 -5.38 5.23 -10.80
N LEU A 359 -6.39 4.36 -10.71
CA LEU A 359 -7.60 4.56 -9.92
C LEU A 359 -7.62 3.51 -8.83
N TYR A 360 -7.83 3.91 -7.61
CA TYR A 360 -7.77 3.01 -6.46
C TYR A 360 -9.03 3.17 -5.60
N HIS A 361 -9.82 2.11 -5.50
CA HIS A 361 -11.03 2.08 -4.72
C HIS A 361 -11.05 0.88 -3.79
N CYS A 362 -11.58 1.08 -2.59
CA CYS A 362 -11.60 0.07 -1.55
C CYS A 362 -13.00 -0.10 -0.99
N VAL A 363 -13.37 -1.33 -0.68
CA VAL A 363 -14.58 -1.67 0.06
C VAL A 363 -14.27 -2.76 1.08
N GLY A 364 -14.99 -2.77 2.20
CA GLY A 364 -14.73 -3.77 3.23
C GLY A 364 -15.92 -4.00 4.16
N THR A 365 -15.85 -5.06 4.96
CA THR A 365 -16.82 -5.39 6.01
C THR A 365 -16.14 -5.54 7.35
N GLU A 366 -16.79 -5.09 8.44
CA GLU A 366 -16.26 -5.25 9.80
C GLU A 366 -16.27 -6.72 10.26
N GLY A 367 -17.25 -7.49 9.80
CA GLY A 367 -17.37 -8.92 10.07
C GLY A 367 -17.20 -9.77 8.83
N ALA A 368 -17.56 -11.04 8.94
CA ALA A 368 -17.62 -11.95 7.81
C ALA A 368 -18.61 -11.41 6.75
N PRO A 369 -18.26 -11.42 5.46
CA PRO A 369 -19.12 -10.91 4.40
C PRO A 369 -20.39 -11.77 4.27
N THR A 370 -21.54 -11.10 4.03
CA THR A 370 -22.82 -11.76 3.73
C THR A 370 -22.82 -12.31 2.30
N ASP A 371 -23.81 -13.16 1.96
CA ASP A 371 -23.96 -13.63 0.59
C ASP A 371 -24.21 -12.48 -0.40
N GLU A 372 -24.94 -11.43 0.02
CA GLU A 372 -25.12 -10.21 -0.77
C GLU A 372 -23.79 -9.51 -1.09
N VAL A 373 -22.86 -9.45 -0.11
CA VAL A 373 -21.52 -8.90 -0.31
C VAL A 373 -20.70 -9.79 -1.24
N LEU A 374 -20.72 -11.11 -1.05
CA LEU A 374 -20.01 -12.05 -1.94
C LEU A 374 -20.51 -11.94 -3.39
N ASP A 375 -21.83 -11.88 -3.56
CA ASP A 375 -22.47 -11.69 -4.86
C ASP A 375 -22.08 -10.34 -5.50
N PHE A 376 -22.09 -9.27 -4.73
CA PHE A 376 -21.69 -7.95 -5.21
C PHE A 376 -20.21 -7.95 -5.64
N VAL A 377 -19.30 -8.44 -4.80
CA VAL A 377 -17.88 -8.43 -5.13
C VAL A 377 -17.60 -9.30 -6.36
N SER A 378 -18.17 -10.50 -6.44
CA SER A 378 -17.93 -11.36 -7.59
C SER A 378 -18.59 -10.87 -8.88
N LYS A 379 -19.90 -10.55 -8.83
CA LYS A 379 -20.69 -10.21 -10.04
C LYS A 379 -20.48 -8.77 -10.49
N THR A 380 -20.30 -7.83 -9.56
CA THR A 380 -20.15 -6.40 -9.89
C THR A 380 -18.67 -5.99 -9.88
N VAL A 381 -17.93 -6.20 -8.78
CA VAL A 381 -16.54 -5.75 -8.73
C VAL A 381 -15.67 -6.55 -9.72
N VAL A 382 -15.66 -7.88 -9.66
CA VAL A 382 -14.90 -8.72 -10.60
C VAL A 382 -15.56 -8.74 -11.99
N GLY A 383 -16.90 -8.82 -12.04
CA GLY A 383 -17.64 -8.99 -13.29
C GLY A 383 -17.67 -7.77 -14.18
N GLU A 384 -17.72 -6.55 -13.62
CA GLU A 384 -17.86 -5.29 -14.36
C GLU A 384 -16.59 -4.42 -14.35
N ALA A 385 -15.54 -4.78 -13.56
CA ALA A 385 -14.27 -4.05 -13.57
C ALA A 385 -13.70 -3.97 -14.99
N PRO A 386 -13.12 -2.82 -15.39
CA PRO A 386 -12.56 -2.63 -16.75
C PRO A 386 -11.18 -3.34 -16.90
N LEU A 387 -11.15 -4.65 -16.57
CA LEU A 387 -9.92 -5.42 -16.57
C LEU A 387 -9.37 -5.67 -17.98
N ASP A 388 -10.26 -5.78 -18.99
CA ASP A 388 -9.86 -6.07 -20.38
C ASP A 388 -9.31 -4.83 -21.10
N GLU A 389 -9.87 -3.65 -20.81
CA GLU A 389 -9.41 -2.37 -21.37
C GLU A 389 -8.20 -1.80 -20.64
N ALA A 390 -8.02 -2.22 -19.39
CA ALA A 390 -6.94 -1.78 -18.52
C ALA A 390 -6.19 -3.02 -18.00
N GLN A 391 -5.45 -3.65 -18.87
CA GLN A 391 -4.84 -4.99 -18.70
C GLN A 391 -3.98 -5.17 -17.44
N LEU A 392 -3.49 -4.07 -16.86
CA LEU A 392 -2.75 -4.11 -15.59
C LEU A 392 -3.65 -4.00 -14.36
N SER A 393 -4.96 -3.83 -14.56
CA SER A 393 -5.91 -3.71 -13.47
C SER A 393 -6.07 -5.02 -12.71
N ILE A 394 -6.33 -4.89 -11.42
CA ILE A 394 -6.48 -6.02 -10.52
C ILE A 394 -7.64 -5.78 -9.54
N VAL A 395 -8.28 -6.87 -9.13
CA VAL A 395 -9.18 -6.89 -7.98
C VAL A 395 -8.49 -7.75 -6.91
N GLU A 396 -8.12 -7.14 -5.79
CA GLU A 396 -7.49 -7.82 -4.66
C GLU A 396 -8.52 -8.03 -3.55
N ILE A 397 -8.73 -9.28 -3.15
CA ILE A 397 -9.68 -9.70 -2.12
C ILE A 397 -8.90 -10.28 -0.96
N ARG A 398 -9.01 -9.69 0.22
CA ARG A 398 -8.13 -9.98 1.36
C ARG A 398 -8.89 -10.36 2.61
N SER A 399 -8.37 -11.35 3.34
CA SER A 399 -8.72 -11.57 4.74
C SER A 399 -7.94 -10.59 5.61
N LEU A 400 -8.64 -9.77 6.37
CA LEU A 400 -8.11 -8.93 7.44
C LEU A 400 -8.61 -9.43 8.80
N GLY A 401 -8.93 -8.55 9.71
CA GLY A 401 -9.35 -8.90 11.06
C GLY A 401 -8.16 -9.24 11.96
N GLY A 402 -8.37 -10.12 12.91
CA GLY A 402 -7.32 -10.53 13.85
C GLY A 402 -6.60 -9.35 14.51
N ALA A 403 -5.28 -9.34 14.46
CA ALA A 403 -4.46 -8.29 15.09
C ALA A 403 -4.70 -6.88 14.51
N ALA A 404 -5.13 -6.76 13.26
CA ALA A 404 -5.46 -5.44 12.68
C ALA A 404 -6.68 -4.82 13.37
N GLN A 405 -7.72 -5.60 13.65
CA GLN A 405 -8.92 -5.15 14.37
C GLN A 405 -8.70 -5.08 15.89
N GLY A 406 -7.95 -6.04 16.45
CA GLY A 406 -7.69 -6.12 17.89
C GLY A 406 -6.60 -5.18 18.41
N GLY A 407 -5.85 -4.54 17.53
CA GLY A 407 -4.75 -3.63 17.87
C GLY A 407 -5.22 -2.24 18.30
N ALA A 408 -4.24 -1.34 18.53
CA ALA A 408 -4.54 0.04 18.87
C ALA A 408 -5.37 0.70 17.74
N ARG A 409 -6.43 1.42 18.11
CA ARG A 409 -7.22 2.17 17.14
C ARG A 409 -6.42 3.36 16.64
N ILE A 410 -6.25 3.44 15.33
CA ILE A 410 -5.62 4.54 14.62
C ILE A 410 -6.62 5.09 13.59
N PRO A 411 -6.50 6.35 13.15
CA PRO A 411 -7.50 6.97 12.27
C PRO A 411 -7.38 6.48 10.82
N THR A 412 -7.82 5.25 10.60
CA THR A 412 -7.94 4.64 9.27
C THR A 412 -9.07 3.61 9.28
N GLY A 413 -9.86 3.53 8.21
CA GLY A 413 -10.91 2.54 8.03
C GLY A 413 -10.40 1.10 8.10
N ASN A 414 -9.18 0.85 7.65
CA ASN A 414 -8.55 -0.47 7.65
C ASN A 414 -8.50 -1.17 9.02
N CYS A 415 -8.55 -0.43 10.13
CA CYS A 415 -8.62 -1.00 11.48
C CYS A 415 -9.92 -1.74 11.77
N HIS A 416 -10.96 -1.55 10.98
CA HIS A 416 -12.29 -2.08 11.26
C HIS A 416 -12.65 -3.30 10.41
N HIS A 417 -11.91 -3.56 9.33
CA HIS A 417 -12.29 -4.58 8.37
C HIS A 417 -11.78 -5.97 8.72
N ALA A 418 -12.67 -6.97 8.60
CA ALA A 418 -12.31 -8.40 8.58
C ALA A 418 -12.13 -8.92 7.15
N PHE A 419 -12.90 -8.36 6.21
CA PHE A 419 -12.86 -8.67 4.79
C PHE A 419 -12.68 -7.37 4.00
N PHE A 420 -11.78 -7.37 3.04
CA PHE A 420 -11.36 -6.15 2.35
C PHE A 420 -11.09 -6.41 0.86
N VAL A 421 -11.54 -5.50 0.01
CA VAL A 421 -11.40 -5.60 -1.44
C VAL A 421 -10.86 -4.29 -2.00
N ASP A 422 -9.78 -4.37 -2.76
CA ASP A 422 -9.27 -3.28 -3.57
C ASP A 422 -9.60 -3.51 -5.03
N LEU A 423 -10.14 -2.49 -5.68
CA LEU A 423 -10.22 -2.37 -7.12
C LEU A 423 -9.15 -1.38 -7.58
N ILE A 424 -8.09 -1.89 -8.18
CA ILE A 424 -6.98 -1.10 -8.68
C ILE A 424 -7.04 -1.12 -10.20
N THR A 425 -7.42 0.02 -10.79
CA THR A 425 -7.49 0.17 -12.24
C THR A 425 -6.23 0.87 -12.73
N LEU A 426 -5.41 0.16 -13.49
CA LEU A 426 -4.13 0.61 -14.03
C LEU A 426 -4.18 0.58 -15.55
N TYR A 427 -3.88 1.70 -16.19
CA TYR A 427 -3.84 1.78 -17.65
C TYR A 427 -2.80 2.79 -18.16
N ASP A 428 -2.28 2.57 -19.35
CA ASP A 428 -1.42 3.54 -20.03
C ASP A 428 -2.27 4.73 -20.52
N ALA A 429 -2.14 5.85 -19.83
CA ALA A 429 -2.90 7.05 -20.17
C ALA A 429 -2.46 7.68 -21.50
N GLN A 430 -1.23 7.45 -21.94
CA GLN A 430 -0.73 7.99 -23.22
C GLN A 430 -1.25 7.19 -24.43
N ALA A 431 -1.49 5.89 -24.22
CA ALA A 431 -2.03 5.01 -25.25
C ALA A 431 -3.54 5.17 -25.49
N LYS A 432 -4.24 5.95 -24.63
CA LYS A 432 -5.70 6.09 -24.66
C LYS A 432 -6.15 7.52 -24.94
N SER A 433 -7.20 7.65 -25.73
CA SER A 433 -7.89 8.93 -25.95
C SER A 433 -8.53 9.45 -24.66
N ALA A 434 -8.87 10.73 -24.61
CA ALA A 434 -9.58 11.32 -23.46
C ALA A 434 -10.93 10.64 -23.19
N ALA A 435 -11.66 10.24 -24.23
CA ALA A 435 -12.93 9.54 -24.11
C ALA A 435 -12.78 8.14 -23.50
N GLU A 436 -11.76 7.37 -23.93
CA GLU A 436 -11.47 6.05 -23.36
C GLU A 436 -11.04 6.15 -21.90
N ARG A 437 -10.19 7.13 -21.54
CA ARG A 437 -9.83 7.38 -20.14
C ARG A 437 -11.06 7.69 -19.29
N GLN A 438 -11.94 8.57 -19.76
CA GLN A 438 -13.16 8.92 -19.05
C GLN A 438 -14.09 7.72 -18.90
N ALA A 439 -14.21 6.88 -19.91
CA ALA A 439 -15.04 5.66 -19.84
C ALA A 439 -14.53 4.68 -18.77
N ILE A 440 -13.21 4.54 -18.61
CA ILE A 440 -12.60 3.72 -17.54
C ILE A 440 -12.91 4.31 -16.16
N VAL A 441 -12.74 5.62 -15.98
CA VAL A 441 -13.06 6.32 -14.72
C VAL A 441 -14.55 6.12 -14.37
N ASP A 442 -15.44 6.34 -15.34
CA ASP A 442 -16.89 6.20 -15.14
C ASP A 442 -17.29 4.75 -14.81
N ALA A 443 -16.65 3.76 -15.45
CA ALA A 443 -16.89 2.35 -15.15
C ALA A 443 -16.50 2.01 -13.72
N THR A 444 -15.33 2.46 -13.29
CA THR A 444 -14.83 2.23 -11.94
C THR A 444 -15.70 2.93 -10.88
N ASN A 445 -16.05 4.19 -11.10
CA ASN A 445 -16.91 4.95 -10.20
C ASN A 445 -18.31 4.35 -10.04
N ARG A 446 -18.90 3.83 -11.12
CA ARG A 446 -20.20 3.13 -11.04
C ARG A 446 -20.18 1.92 -10.11
N ILE A 447 -19.07 1.18 -10.06
CA ILE A 447 -18.90 0.05 -9.14
C ILE A 447 -18.95 0.53 -7.70
N VAL A 448 -18.22 1.61 -7.39
CA VAL A 448 -18.19 2.20 -6.04
C VAL A 448 -19.56 2.76 -5.63
N ASP A 449 -20.26 3.42 -6.54
CA ASP A 449 -21.61 3.94 -6.27
C ASP A 449 -22.58 2.79 -5.94
N LYS A 450 -22.49 1.67 -6.65
CA LYS A 450 -23.27 0.47 -6.33
C LYS A 450 -22.91 -0.12 -4.95
N ALA A 451 -21.61 -0.09 -4.57
CA ALA A 451 -21.16 -0.59 -3.27
C ALA A 451 -21.87 0.09 -2.09
N ARG A 452 -22.15 1.39 -2.20
CA ARG A 452 -22.82 2.17 -1.14
C ARG A 452 -24.25 1.70 -0.83
N ALA A 453 -24.89 1.00 -1.75
CA ALA A 453 -26.21 0.43 -1.55
C ALA A 453 -26.21 -0.95 -0.87
N ILE A 454 -25.05 -1.59 -0.76
CA ILE A 454 -24.91 -2.94 -0.18
C ILE A 454 -24.81 -2.85 1.33
N LYS A 455 -25.75 -3.47 2.01
CA LYS A 455 -25.80 -3.45 3.47
C LYS A 455 -24.56 -4.12 4.11
N GLY A 456 -23.91 -3.40 5.01
CA GLY A 456 -22.74 -3.89 5.73
C GLY A 456 -21.43 -3.82 4.95
N LEU A 457 -21.45 -3.30 3.73
CA LEU A 457 -20.27 -2.99 2.94
C LEU A 457 -19.94 -1.51 3.09
N GLY A 458 -18.78 -1.21 3.68
CA GLY A 458 -18.22 0.14 3.78
C GLY A 458 -17.40 0.47 2.55
N VAL A 459 -17.47 1.70 2.06
CA VAL A 459 -16.48 2.25 1.16
C VAL A 459 -15.34 2.78 2.03
N ASP A 460 -14.13 2.34 1.77
CA ASP A 460 -12.95 2.71 2.55
C ASP A 460 -11.92 3.44 1.67
N PHE A 461 -11.01 4.11 2.34
CA PHE A 461 -9.89 4.80 1.74
C PHE A 461 -8.61 4.23 2.34
N SER A 462 -8.03 3.23 1.67
CA SER A 462 -6.81 2.56 2.09
C SER A 462 -5.61 3.49 1.97
N GLY A 463 -5.40 4.31 2.98
CA GLY A 463 -4.28 5.23 3.03
C GLY A 463 -4.25 6.17 1.82
N THR A 464 -3.05 6.39 1.27
CA THR A 464 -2.85 7.25 0.10
C THR A 464 -3.19 6.60 -1.24
N HIS A 465 -3.67 5.37 -1.22
CA HIS A 465 -4.02 4.67 -2.46
C HIS A 465 -5.38 5.11 -3.00
N SER A 466 -6.33 5.39 -2.12
CA SER A 466 -7.64 5.88 -2.54
C SER A 466 -7.59 7.33 -3.00
N GLN A 467 -8.36 7.62 -4.03
CA GLN A 467 -8.44 8.95 -4.63
C GLN A 467 -9.74 9.63 -4.23
N PRO A 468 -9.74 10.42 -3.15
CA PRO A 468 -10.96 11.05 -2.67
C PRO A 468 -11.63 11.98 -3.68
N ASP A 469 -10.91 12.46 -4.70
CA ASP A 469 -11.44 13.38 -5.69
C ASP A 469 -12.29 12.68 -6.75
N ASP A 470 -11.95 11.45 -7.13
CA ASP A 470 -12.68 10.68 -8.13
C ASP A 470 -13.94 10.03 -7.52
N VAL A 471 -13.83 9.61 -6.27
CA VAL A 471 -14.95 9.08 -5.45
C VAL A 471 -15.59 10.19 -4.64
N GLY A 472 -14.93 11.30 -4.53
CA GLY A 472 -14.95 12.21 -3.40
C GLY A 472 -16.09 13.15 -3.30
N ARG A 473 -17.01 13.12 -4.19
CA ARG A 473 -18.21 13.94 -3.99
C ARG A 473 -19.06 13.47 -2.81
N THR A 474 -18.77 12.28 -2.28
CA THR A 474 -19.51 11.64 -1.20
C THR A 474 -18.63 11.03 -0.10
N ALA A 475 -17.30 11.08 -0.24
CA ALA A 475 -16.43 10.67 0.86
C ALA A 475 -16.60 11.63 2.03
N VAL A 476 -16.90 11.09 3.19
CA VAL A 476 -16.95 11.85 4.43
C VAL A 476 -15.71 11.53 5.27
N ALA A 477 -15.27 12.47 6.09
CA ALA A 477 -14.09 12.28 6.93
C ALA A 477 -14.18 11.01 7.81
N ALA A 478 -15.39 10.60 8.21
CA ALA A 478 -15.61 9.39 9.00
C ALA A 478 -15.22 8.10 8.24
N ASP A 479 -15.45 8.05 6.92
CA ASP A 479 -15.08 6.88 6.09
C ASP A 479 -13.55 6.77 5.99
N ILE A 480 -12.87 7.93 5.87
CA ILE A 480 -11.41 7.99 5.76
C ILE A 480 -10.74 7.59 7.08
N PHE A 481 -11.20 8.17 8.19
CA PHE A 481 -10.57 8.01 9.51
C PHE A 481 -11.22 6.90 10.36
N GLY A 482 -12.14 6.13 9.78
CA GLY A 482 -12.77 4.96 10.41
C GLY A 482 -13.89 5.28 11.40
N SER A 483 -14.07 6.55 11.83
CA SER A 483 -15.21 7.00 12.62
C SER A 483 -15.32 8.52 12.67
N ALA A 484 -16.49 9.04 13.04
CA ALA A 484 -16.73 10.48 13.25
C ALA A 484 -15.87 11.04 14.40
N ASP A 485 -15.64 10.27 15.45
CA ASP A 485 -14.81 10.68 16.59
C ASP A 485 -13.34 10.82 16.19
N MET A 486 -12.81 9.86 15.43
CA MET A 486 -11.45 9.94 14.90
C MET A 486 -11.29 11.09 13.91
N ALA A 487 -12.24 11.30 13.01
CA ALA A 487 -12.26 12.43 12.10
C ALA A 487 -12.25 13.77 12.85
N SER A 488 -13.08 13.88 13.90
CA SER A 488 -13.14 15.08 14.74
C SER A 488 -11.84 15.31 15.51
N MET A 489 -11.22 14.27 16.02
CA MET A 489 -9.91 14.32 16.68
C MET A 489 -8.83 14.82 15.72
N VAL A 490 -8.73 14.24 14.52
CA VAL A 490 -7.75 14.64 13.49
C VAL A 490 -7.96 16.11 13.10
N ALA A 491 -9.20 16.54 12.87
CA ALA A 491 -9.50 17.93 12.50
C ALA A 491 -9.14 18.93 13.62
N ARG A 492 -9.43 18.60 14.90
CA ARG A 492 -9.00 19.46 16.03
C ARG A 492 -7.48 19.54 16.11
N THR A 493 -6.79 18.40 16.00
CA THR A 493 -5.33 18.34 16.01
C THR A 493 -4.73 19.18 14.89
N LYS A 494 -5.28 19.09 13.66
CA LYS A 494 -4.86 19.92 12.53
C LYS A 494 -4.91 21.42 12.86
N LYS A 495 -6.05 21.89 13.38
CA LYS A 495 -6.21 23.31 13.76
C LYS A 495 -5.21 23.78 14.81
N GLN A 496 -4.78 22.88 15.69
CA GLN A 496 -3.81 23.21 16.74
C GLN A 496 -2.37 23.26 16.23
N VAL A 497 -1.97 22.30 15.37
CA VAL A 497 -0.57 22.15 14.98
C VAL A 497 -0.23 22.81 13.64
N ASP A 498 -1.23 23.08 12.81
CA ASP A 498 -1.08 23.71 11.49
C ASP A 498 -2.27 24.63 11.16
N PRO A 499 -2.46 25.73 11.93
CA PRO A 499 -3.60 26.64 11.78
C PRO A 499 -3.62 27.36 10.43
N ASP A 500 -2.47 27.54 9.79
CA ASP A 500 -2.33 28.19 8.48
C ASP A 500 -2.48 27.20 7.31
N ASN A 501 -2.79 25.92 7.59
CA ASN A 501 -2.94 24.85 6.62
C ASN A 501 -1.75 24.76 5.65
N ARG A 502 -0.53 24.80 6.18
CA ARG A 502 0.72 24.69 5.41
C ARG A 502 0.88 23.29 4.79
N PHE A 503 0.49 22.24 5.54
CA PHE A 503 0.57 20.83 5.12
C PHE A 503 -0.71 20.38 4.42
N ARG A 504 -1.05 20.97 3.27
CA ARG A 504 -2.29 20.70 2.53
C ARG A 504 -2.14 19.75 1.33
N PHE A 505 -0.90 19.34 1.02
CA PHE A 505 -0.61 18.43 -0.10
C PHE A 505 -0.66 16.95 0.32
N HIS A 506 -1.74 16.59 0.96
CA HIS A 506 -2.08 15.21 1.28
C HIS A 506 -3.53 14.97 0.82
N PRO A 507 -3.87 13.80 0.24
CA PRO A 507 -5.22 13.56 -0.30
C PRO A 507 -6.34 13.83 0.69
N PHE A 508 -6.06 13.61 1.99
CA PHE A 508 -7.06 13.77 3.04
C PHE A 508 -7.08 15.17 3.69
N ALA A 509 -6.14 16.05 3.35
CA ALA A 509 -6.02 17.37 3.98
C ALA A 509 -7.31 18.20 3.84
N LYS A 510 -8.02 18.10 2.72
CA LYS A 510 -9.29 18.81 2.48
C LYS A 510 -10.45 18.39 3.39
N PHE A 511 -10.34 17.25 4.07
CA PHE A 511 -11.37 16.74 4.99
C PHE A 511 -11.13 17.13 6.45
N ILE A 512 -10.01 17.77 6.76
CA ILE A 512 -9.58 18.10 8.12
C ILE A 512 -9.15 19.57 8.29
N GLY A 513 -9.06 20.36 7.20
CA GLY A 513 -8.63 21.75 7.20
C GLY A 513 -9.75 22.77 7.10
#